data_57162c0ba05fc013add68ac1c9bfbe8a
#
_entry.id   57162c0ba05fc013add68ac1c9bfbe8a
#
_cell.length_a   1.000
_cell.length_b   1.000
_cell.length_c   1.000
_cell.angle_alpha   90.00
_cell.angle_beta   90.00
_cell.angle_gamma   90.00
#
_symmetry.space_group_name_H-M   'P 1'
#
loop_
_entity.id
_entity.type
_entity.pdbx_description
1 polymer ?
#
loop_
_entity_poly.entity_id
_entity_poly.type
_entity_poly.pdbx_seq_one_letter_code
_entity_poly.pdbx_strand_id
1 'polypeptide(L)'
;MRTVYASLIVCFLVACNSSGKTPETDGTNTLTAPDEAAIKQAVDNAYKALGFSAGKQPAFDSIQYAFIPQAQLINFIADTAQILPIGDFVKAYKNYVETSKLQSFNEEEIYGKTDQFGHIAQRISSYKTYINRTDMPAERGVNSFQLIKTKDGWKVSSIIWDIENKDLPIPKAYLQQ
;
A
#
# COMPACT_ATOMS: atom_id res chain seq x y z
N MET A 1 -34.36 34.44 5.25
CA MET A 1 -34.58 34.27 3.81
C MET A 1 -33.50 33.32 3.31
N ARG A 2 -33.88 32.09 3.00
CA ARG A 2 -32.97 31.04 2.49
C ARG A 2 -33.16 30.96 0.98
N THR A 3 -32.13 31.27 0.23
CA THR A 3 -32.14 31.18 -1.25
C THR A 3 -31.63 29.80 -1.62
N VAL A 4 -32.53 28.96 -2.15
CA VAL A 4 -32.19 27.62 -2.71
C VAL A 4 -31.87 27.80 -4.17
N TYR A 5 -30.64 27.49 -4.59
CA TYR A 5 -30.27 27.40 -6.00
C TYR A 5 -30.58 25.98 -6.51
N ALA A 6 -31.60 25.89 -7.35
CA ALA A 6 -31.91 24.69 -8.10
C ALA A 6 -31.04 24.64 -9.37
N SER A 7 -30.11 23.69 -9.45
CA SER A 7 -29.36 23.39 -10.67
C SER A 7 -30.22 22.56 -11.62
N LEU A 8 -30.57 23.17 -12.74
CA LEU A 8 -31.27 22.52 -13.85
C LEU A 8 -30.28 21.70 -14.68
N ILE A 9 -30.38 20.36 -14.62
CA ILE A 9 -29.63 19.49 -15.53
C ILE A 9 -30.43 19.38 -16.84
N VAL A 10 -29.92 19.97 -17.91
CA VAL A 10 -30.49 19.82 -19.26
C VAL A 10 -29.83 18.60 -19.91
N CYS A 11 -30.57 17.53 -20.06
CA CYS A 11 -30.16 16.38 -20.88
C CYS A 11 -30.41 16.68 -22.38
N PHE A 12 -29.35 16.87 -23.13
CA PHE A 12 -29.41 16.83 -24.59
C PHE A 12 -29.29 15.39 -25.07
N LEU A 13 -30.39 14.83 -25.57
CA LEU A 13 -30.37 13.60 -26.34
C LEU A 13 -30.04 13.95 -27.79
N VAL A 14 -28.81 13.69 -28.21
CA VAL A 14 -28.43 13.68 -29.63
C VAL A 14 -28.33 12.21 -30.07
N ALA A 15 -29.33 11.74 -30.78
CA ALA A 15 -29.27 10.48 -31.50
C ALA A 15 -28.52 10.69 -32.81
N CYS A 16 -27.29 10.24 -32.93
CA CYS A 16 -26.59 10.05 -34.19
C CYS A 16 -26.30 8.58 -34.40
N ASN A 17 -27.06 7.97 -35.28
CA ASN A 17 -26.84 6.65 -35.82
C ASN A 17 -25.74 6.73 -36.89
N SER A 18 -24.53 6.22 -36.60
CA SER A 18 -23.53 5.95 -37.65
C SER A 18 -22.78 4.68 -37.29
N SER A 19 -23.01 3.64 -38.09
CA SER A 19 -22.29 2.38 -38.07
C SER A 19 -20.83 2.59 -38.48
N GLY A 20 -20.00 2.98 -37.51
CA GLY A 20 -18.56 2.98 -37.63
C GLY A 20 -18.00 2.03 -36.62
N LYS A 21 -17.35 0.95 -37.06
CA LYS A 21 -16.49 0.14 -36.18
C LYS A 21 -15.43 1.06 -35.63
N THR A 22 -15.62 1.48 -34.37
CA THR A 22 -14.55 2.07 -33.56
C THR A 22 -13.53 0.97 -33.32
N PRO A 23 -12.23 1.17 -33.58
CA PRO A 23 -11.23 0.26 -33.07
C PRO A 23 -11.34 0.33 -31.54
N GLU A 24 -11.64 -0.80 -30.90
CA GLU A 24 -11.38 -0.96 -29.48
C GLU A 24 -9.89 -0.70 -29.27
N THR A 25 -9.55 0.48 -28.84
CA THR A 25 -8.26 0.71 -28.19
C THR A 25 -8.33 -0.11 -26.91
N ASP A 26 -7.71 -1.29 -26.95
CA ASP A 26 -7.34 -2.05 -25.76
C ASP A 26 -6.54 -1.08 -24.86
N GLY A 27 -7.26 -0.48 -23.93
CA GLY A 27 -6.71 0.45 -22.95
C GLY A 27 -5.92 -0.31 -21.88
N THR A 28 -5.01 -1.17 -22.29
CA THR A 28 -3.98 -1.68 -21.41
C THR A 28 -3.19 -0.46 -20.95
N ASN A 29 -3.51 0.01 -19.75
CA ASN A 29 -2.75 1.02 -19.01
C ASN A 29 -1.39 0.41 -18.69
N THR A 30 -0.53 0.31 -19.71
CA THR A 30 0.82 -0.19 -19.57
C THR A 30 1.57 0.79 -18.69
N LEU A 31 1.86 0.35 -17.46
CA LEU A 31 2.82 1.02 -16.60
C LEU A 31 4.08 1.29 -17.43
N THR A 32 4.52 2.52 -17.45
CA THR A 32 5.85 2.79 -17.99
C THR A 32 6.86 2.17 -17.03
N ALA A 33 7.82 1.42 -17.52
CA ALA A 33 8.82 0.73 -16.68
C ALA A 33 9.48 1.65 -15.63
N PRO A 34 9.76 2.95 -15.90
CA PRO A 34 10.26 3.88 -14.90
C PRO A 34 9.30 4.13 -13.73
N ASP A 35 7.99 4.19 -13.96
CA ASP A 35 7.02 4.41 -12.89
C ASP A 35 6.83 3.14 -12.05
N GLU A 36 6.79 1.96 -12.65
CA GLU A 36 6.72 0.70 -11.91
C GLU A 36 7.92 0.53 -10.99
N ALA A 37 9.13 0.77 -11.47
CA ALA A 37 10.34 0.71 -10.66
C ALA A 37 10.31 1.72 -9.49
N ALA A 38 9.82 2.95 -9.75
CA ALA A 38 9.72 3.99 -8.74
C ALA A 38 8.63 3.67 -7.69
N ILE A 39 7.51 3.09 -8.10
CA ILE A 39 6.45 2.63 -7.21
C ILE A 39 6.97 1.48 -6.34
N LYS A 40 7.63 0.48 -6.96
CA LYS A 40 8.26 -0.61 -6.20
C LYS A 40 9.27 -0.09 -5.20
N GLN A 41 10.12 0.86 -5.59
CA GLN A 41 11.09 1.47 -4.69
C GLN A 41 10.42 2.19 -3.50
N ALA A 42 9.27 2.84 -3.71
CA ALA A 42 8.52 3.47 -2.62
C ALA A 42 7.98 2.42 -1.62
N VAL A 43 7.50 1.28 -2.12
CA VAL A 43 7.07 0.15 -1.28
C VAL A 43 8.26 -0.47 -0.55
N ASP A 44 9.38 -0.72 -1.23
CA ASP A 44 10.61 -1.24 -0.61
C ASP A 44 11.12 -0.29 0.50
N ASN A 45 10.99 1.02 0.30
CA ASN A 45 11.35 2.01 1.31
C ASN A 45 10.43 1.95 2.53
N ALA A 46 9.13 1.69 2.34
CA ALA A 46 8.20 1.51 3.46
C ALA A 46 8.56 0.26 4.29
N TYR A 47 8.85 -0.86 3.64
CA TYR A 47 9.33 -2.07 4.32
C TYR A 47 10.64 -1.82 5.08
N LYS A 48 11.63 -1.25 4.40
CA LYS A 48 12.95 -0.97 4.99
C LYS A 48 12.90 0.00 6.16
N ALA A 49 11.95 0.94 6.15
CA ALA A 49 11.80 1.93 7.21
C ALA A 49 11.44 1.29 8.57
N LEU A 50 10.80 0.12 8.58
CA LEU A 50 10.49 -0.66 9.78
C LEU A 50 11.68 -1.54 10.22
N GLY A 51 12.61 -1.85 9.30
CA GLY A 51 13.67 -2.81 9.50
C GLY A 51 14.77 -2.32 10.43
N PHE A 52 15.28 -3.20 11.27
CA PHE A 52 16.51 -3.00 12.03
C PHE A 52 17.19 -4.33 12.35
N SER A 53 18.50 -4.28 12.59
CA SER A 53 19.32 -5.46 12.90
C SER A 53 19.76 -5.46 14.37
N ALA A 54 20.16 -6.61 14.87
CA ALA A 54 20.67 -6.77 16.22
C ALA A 54 21.84 -5.78 16.49
N GLY A 55 21.79 -5.12 17.64
CA GLY A 55 22.75 -4.12 18.05
C GLY A 55 22.56 -2.74 17.42
N LYS A 56 21.53 -2.53 16.56
CA LYS A 56 21.17 -1.23 16.01
C LYS A 56 19.85 -0.76 16.59
N GLN A 57 19.73 0.55 16.78
CA GLN A 57 18.46 1.15 17.18
C GLN A 57 17.56 1.35 15.94
N PRO A 58 16.25 1.06 16.04
CA PRO A 58 15.29 1.39 14.99
C PRO A 58 15.25 2.91 14.74
N ALA A 59 15.18 3.29 13.47
CA ALA A 59 15.11 4.71 13.07
C ALA A 59 13.63 5.18 13.02
N PHE A 60 12.92 5.14 14.17
CA PHE A 60 11.50 5.44 14.24
C PHE A 60 11.09 6.75 13.57
N ASP A 61 11.87 7.82 13.75
CA ASP A 61 11.57 9.14 13.18
C ASP A 61 11.64 9.16 11.65
N SER A 62 12.32 8.19 11.03
CA SER A 62 12.45 8.10 9.57
C SER A 62 11.32 7.33 8.90
N ILE A 63 10.53 6.54 9.64
CA ILE A 63 9.44 5.72 9.09
C ILE A 63 8.47 6.60 8.30
N GLN A 64 8.08 7.74 8.85
CA GLN A 64 7.13 8.65 8.22
C GLN A 64 7.56 9.18 6.84
N TYR A 65 8.86 9.16 6.50
CA TYR A 65 9.33 9.70 5.21
C TYR A 65 8.94 8.85 3.99
N ALA A 66 8.59 7.58 4.20
CA ALA A 66 8.05 6.72 3.14
C ALA A 66 6.57 7.03 2.82
N PHE A 67 5.90 7.79 3.67
CA PHE A 67 4.46 8.05 3.66
C PHE A 67 4.15 9.53 3.41
N ILE A 68 2.91 9.81 3.01
CA ILE A 68 2.37 11.18 3.14
C ILE A 68 1.97 11.44 4.60
N PRO A 69 1.92 12.71 5.06
CA PRO A 69 1.58 13.02 6.45
C PRO A 69 0.19 12.53 6.91
N GLN A 70 -0.76 12.38 5.97
CA GLN A 70 -2.12 11.92 6.21
C GLN A 70 -2.31 10.41 6.03
N ALA A 71 -1.23 9.65 5.85
CA ALA A 71 -1.30 8.22 5.58
C ALA A 71 -2.00 7.45 6.71
N GLN A 72 -2.74 6.41 6.31
CA GLN A 72 -3.44 5.50 7.21
C GLN A 72 -2.93 4.08 7.05
N LEU A 73 -2.75 3.41 8.17
CA LEU A 73 -2.36 2.00 8.24
C LEU A 73 -3.51 1.23 8.89
N ILE A 74 -3.99 0.19 8.22
CA ILE A 74 -5.21 -0.53 8.59
C ILE A 74 -4.91 -2.01 8.67
N ASN A 75 -5.24 -2.64 9.80
CA ASN A 75 -5.10 -4.08 10.00
C ASN A 75 -6.36 -4.71 10.62
N PHE A 76 -6.37 -6.05 10.66
CA PHE A 76 -7.46 -6.87 11.19
C PHE A 76 -6.98 -7.81 12.31
N ILE A 77 -5.91 -7.48 13.02
CA ILE A 77 -5.31 -8.34 14.06
C ILE A 77 -6.32 -8.69 15.17
N ALA A 78 -7.30 -7.83 15.41
CA ALA A 78 -8.33 -8.00 16.46
C ALA A 78 -9.73 -8.30 15.90
N ASP A 79 -9.86 -8.99 14.78
CA ASP A 79 -11.13 -9.31 14.07
C ASP A 79 -11.95 -8.09 13.63
N THR A 80 -11.47 -6.89 13.94
CA THR A 80 -12.07 -5.61 13.51
C THR A 80 -10.99 -4.73 12.93
N ALA A 81 -11.38 -3.88 11.97
CA ALA A 81 -10.44 -2.94 11.36
C ALA A 81 -9.86 -1.98 12.41
N GLN A 82 -8.56 -2.04 12.61
CA GLN A 82 -7.82 -1.06 13.38
C GLN A 82 -7.21 -0.04 12.42
N ILE A 83 -7.62 1.22 12.52
CA ILE A 83 -7.20 2.30 11.63
C ILE A 83 -6.29 3.25 12.39
N LEU A 84 -5.04 3.35 11.97
CA LEU A 84 -4.03 4.19 12.61
C LEU A 84 -3.49 5.23 11.62
N PRO A 85 -3.56 6.53 11.95
CA PRO A 85 -2.74 7.54 11.29
C PRO A 85 -1.26 7.18 11.43
N ILE A 86 -0.43 7.54 10.43
CA ILE A 86 1.00 7.18 10.41
C ILE A 86 1.73 7.53 11.71
N GLY A 87 1.46 8.69 12.31
CA GLY A 87 2.10 9.08 13.57
C GLY A 87 1.74 8.18 14.76
N ASP A 88 0.51 7.69 14.81
CA ASP A 88 0.06 6.77 15.87
C ASP A 88 0.57 5.35 15.62
N PHE A 89 0.66 4.93 14.36
CA PHE A 89 1.33 3.69 13.98
C PHE A 89 2.80 3.68 14.44
N VAL A 90 3.56 4.75 14.19
CA VAL A 90 4.97 4.84 14.63
C VAL A 90 5.09 4.70 16.14
N LYS A 91 4.19 5.36 16.91
CA LYS A 91 4.16 5.22 18.38
C LYS A 91 3.85 3.77 18.81
N ALA A 92 2.84 3.15 18.18
CA ALA A 92 2.46 1.78 18.47
C ALA A 92 3.59 0.80 18.13
N TYR A 93 4.25 0.98 16.97
CA TYR A 93 5.39 0.16 16.56
C TYR A 93 6.58 0.31 17.52
N LYS A 94 6.91 1.54 17.92
CA LYS A 94 7.94 1.79 18.93
C LYS A 94 7.64 1.05 20.25
N ASN A 95 6.42 1.20 20.76
CA ASN A 95 5.99 0.50 21.95
C ASN A 95 6.09 -1.03 21.79
N TYR A 96 5.69 -1.57 20.64
CA TYR A 96 5.81 -3.00 20.35
C TYR A 96 7.28 -3.47 20.37
N VAL A 97 8.18 -2.74 19.72
CA VAL A 97 9.63 -3.07 19.74
C VAL A 97 10.19 -3.07 21.16
N GLU A 98 9.85 -2.06 21.97
CA GLU A 98 10.36 -1.89 23.33
C GLU A 98 9.78 -2.95 24.29
N THR A 99 8.47 -3.15 24.29
CA THR A 99 7.79 -4.08 25.23
C THR A 99 8.08 -5.53 24.89
N SER A 100 8.17 -5.89 23.61
CA SER A 100 8.53 -7.22 23.14
C SER A 100 10.03 -7.47 23.11
N LYS A 101 10.86 -6.45 23.46
CA LYS A 101 12.33 -6.50 23.49
C LYS A 101 12.91 -7.05 22.19
N LEU A 102 12.38 -6.56 21.05
CA LEU A 102 12.82 -7.02 19.75
C LEU A 102 14.30 -6.68 19.52
N GLN A 103 15.08 -7.65 19.05
CA GLN A 103 16.49 -7.51 18.73
C GLN A 103 16.70 -7.22 17.23
N SER A 104 15.78 -7.69 16.40
CA SER A 104 15.77 -7.40 14.95
C SER A 104 14.37 -7.55 14.41
N PHE A 105 14.10 -6.77 13.36
CA PHE A 105 12.87 -6.86 12.56
C PHE A 105 13.23 -6.63 11.10
N ASN A 106 12.76 -7.49 10.22
CA ASN A 106 12.89 -7.32 8.78
C ASN A 106 11.62 -7.81 8.10
N GLU A 107 11.09 -6.99 7.21
CA GLU A 107 9.95 -7.33 6.38
C GLU A 107 10.31 -7.09 4.93
N GLU A 108 9.96 -8.04 4.06
CA GLU A 108 10.28 -7.96 2.64
C GLU A 108 9.14 -8.49 1.76
N GLU A 109 8.99 -7.87 0.60
CA GLU A 109 8.08 -8.33 -0.43
C GLU A 109 8.57 -9.64 -1.05
N ILE A 110 7.69 -10.64 -1.17
CA ILE A 110 7.94 -11.90 -1.89
C ILE A 110 7.24 -11.96 -3.24
N TYR A 111 6.21 -11.15 -3.44
CA TYR A 111 5.48 -10.96 -4.69
C TYR A 111 4.85 -9.58 -4.69
N GLY A 112 4.79 -8.95 -5.87
CA GLY A 112 4.08 -7.67 -6.00
C GLY A 112 3.50 -7.46 -7.39
N LYS A 113 2.25 -6.94 -7.43
CA LYS A 113 1.57 -6.53 -8.64
C LYS A 113 1.10 -5.09 -8.49
N THR A 114 1.49 -4.26 -9.46
CA THR A 114 1.16 -2.84 -9.49
C THR A 114 0.16 -2.53 -10.60
N ASP A 115 -0.83 -1.69 -10.27
CA ASP A 115 -1.69 -1.01 -11.24
C ASP A 115 -1.54 0.50 -11.02
N GLN A 116 -1.41 1.26 -12.11
CA GLN A 116 -1.21 2.72 -12.07
C GLN A 116 -2.14 3.44 -13.03
N PHE A 117 -2.60 4.62 -12.61
CA PHE A 117 -3.23 5.59 -13.48
C PHE A 117 -2.78 7.01 -13.12
N GLY A 118 -2.01 7.66 -13.99
CA GLY A 118 -1.51 9.01 -13.75
C GLY A 118 -0.73 9.15 -12.44
N HIS A 119 -1.29 9.86 -11.49
CA HIS A 119 -0.66 10.15 -10.19
C HIS A 119 -1.08 9.20 -9.06
N ILE A 120 -1.86 8.17 -9.34
CA ILE A 120 -2.30 7.17 -8.36
C ILE A 120 -1.81 5.79 -8.76
N ALA A 121 -1.45 4.99 -7.77
CA ALA A 121 -1.10 3.59 -7.95
C ALA A 121 -1.58 2.75 -6.77
N GLN A 122 -1.84 1.47 -7.06
CA GLN A 122 -1.98 0.44 -6.04
C GLN A 122 -0.95 -0.66 -6.26
N ARG A 123 -0.48 -1.27 -5.17
CA ARG A 123 0.34 -2.47 -5.23
C ARG A 123 -0.15 -3.49 -4.23
N ILE A 124 -0.57 -4.66 -4.74
CA ILE A 124 -0.75 -5.85 -3.93
C ILE A 124 0.64 -6.43 -3.71
N SER A 125 1.01 -6.61 -2.46
CA SER A 125 2.34 -7.05 -2.07
C SER A 125 2.23 -8.16 -1.05
N SER A 126 2.55 -9.39 -1.42
CA SER A 126 2.71 -10.46 -0.45
C SER A 126 4.06 -10.31 0.23
N TYR A 127 4.07 -10.48 1.52
CA TYR A 127 5.25 -10.24 2.34
C TYR A 127 5.57 -11.39 3.28
N LYS A 128 6.78 -11.36 3.82
CA LYS A 128 7.21 -12.17 4.94
C LYS A 128 7.98 -11.31 5.94
N THR A 129 7.76 -11.58 7.21
CA THR A 129 8.37 -10.85 8.32
C THR A 129 9.27 -11.77 9.13
N TYR A 130 10.47 -11.32 9.45
CA TYR A 130 11.41 -11.98 10.33
C TYR A 130 11.56 -11.19 11.63
N ILE A 131 11.41 -11.86 12.76
CA ILE A 131 11.51 -11.29 14.10
C ILE A 131 12.56 -12.05 14.89
N ASN A 132 13.63 -11.35 15.32
CA ASN A 132 14.74 -11.89 16.12
C ASN A 132 15.48 -13.08 15.46
N ARG A 133 15.25 -13.35 14.16
CA ARG A 133 15.86 -14.44 13.39
C ARG A 133 15.78 -14.14 11.89
N THR A 134 16.54 -14.88 11.08
CA THR A 134 16.62 -14.66 9.61
C THR A 134 16.38 -15.92 8.79
N ASP A 135 16.26 -17.08 9.42
CA ASP A 135 16.18 -18.40 8.77
C ASP A 135 14.73 -18.89 8.55
N MET A 136 13.77 -18.37 9.34
CA MET A 136 12.36 -18.73 9.21
C MET A 136 11.50 -17.50 9.49
N PRO A 137 10.57 -17.17 8.58
CA PRO A 137 9.65 -16.06 8.81
C PRO A 137 8.75 -16.33 10.01
N ALA A 138 8.52 -15.30 10.81
CA ALA A 138 7.57 -15.32 11.92
C ALA A 138 6.13 -15.17 11.40
N GLU A 139 5.96 -14.46 10.28
CA GLU A 139 4.67 -14.10 9.71
C GLU A 139 4.76 -13.96 8.19
N ARG A 140 3.65 -14.23 7.52
CA ARG A 140 3.41 -13.88 6.11
C ARG A 140 2.04 -13.25 5.99
N GLY A 141 1.85 -12.44 4.96
CA GLY A 141 0.55 -11.81 4.70
C GLY A 141 0.51 -11.11 3.37
N VAL A 142 -0.54 -10.32 3.17
CA VAL A 142 -0.74 -9.50 1.98
C VAL A 142 -1.00 -8.07 2.39
N ASN A 143 -0.22 -7.15 1.85
CA ASN A 143 -0.42 -5.72 1.93
C ASN A 143 -1.10 -5.20 0.66
N SER A 144 -2.12 -4.36 0.80
CA SER A 144 -2.65 -3.50 -0.25
C SER A 144 -2.12 -2.09 -0.04
N PHE A 145 -1.11 -1.71 -0.80
CA PHE A 145 -0.57 -0.36 -0.80
C PHE A 145 -1.37 0.55 -1.72
N GLN A 146 -1.69 1.75 -1.25
CA GLN A 146 -2.14 2.86 -2.08
C GLN A 146 -1.04 3.92 -2.11
N LEU A 147 -0.68 4.38 -3.29
CA LEU A 147 0.40 5.35 -3.49
C LEU A 147 -0.08 6.55 -4.31
N ILE A 148 0.53 7.68 -4.05
CA ILE A 148 0.34 8.89 -4.86
C ILE A 148 1.69 9.45 -5.32
N LYS A 149 1.71 10.00 -6.51
CA LYS A 149 2.88 10.69 -7.08
C LYS A 149 2.89 12.13 -6.60
N THR A 150 3.86 12.46 -5.77
CA THR A 150 4.10 13.82 -5.24
C THR A 150 5.24 14.50 -6.01
N LYS A 151 5.54 15.77 -5.69
CA LYS A 151 6.71 16.46 -6.23
C LYS A 151 8.04 15.78 -5.82
N ASP A 152 8.03 15.03 -4.70
CA ASP A 152 9.19 14.34 -4.15
C ASP A 152 9.21 12.84 -4.51
N GLY A 153 8.44 12.42 -5.54
CA GLY A 153 8.29 11.05 -5.99
C GLY A 153 7.06 10.33 -5.43
N TRP A 154 7.00 9.02 -5.61
CA TRP A 154 5.92 8.19 -5.11
C TRP A 154 6.00 8.05 -3.58
N LYS A 155 4.84 8.22 -2.92
CA LYS A 155 4.68 8.08 -1.47
C LYS A 155 3.48 7.22 -1.14
N VAL A 156 3.58 6.45 -0.06
CA VAL A 156 2.47 5.64 0.44
C VAL A 156 1.41 6.55 1.09
N SER A 157 0.16 6.41 0.66
CA SER A 157 -0.99 7.09 1.24
C SER A 157 -1.81 6.20 2.17
N SER A 158 -1.78 4.88 1.94
CA SER A 158 -2.42 3.91 2.83
C SER A 158 -1.81 2.52 2.64
N ILE A 159 -1.80 1.75 3.73
CA ILE A 159 -1.57 0.31 3.69
C ILE A 159 -2.74 -0.36 4.41
N ILE A 160 -3.32 -1.38 3.77
CA ILE A 160 -4.29 -2.27 4.39
C ILE A 160 -3.68 -3.67 4.31
N TRP A 161 -3.61 -4.39 5.43
CA TRP A 161 -3.03 -5.74 5.42
C TRP A 161 -3.80 -6.73 6.25
N ASP A 162 -3.65 -7.98 5.87
CA ASP A 162 -4.09 -9.12 6.63
C ASP A 162 -3.01 -10.21 6.66
N ILE A 163 -3.06 -11.04 7.69
CA ILE A 163 -2.03 -12.04 8.00
C ILE A 163 -2.50 -13.40 7.51
N GLU A 164 -1.60 -14.12 6.83
CA GLU A 164 -1.85 -15.51 6.44
C GLU A 164 -2.04 -16.40 7.67
N ASN A 165 -3.08 -17.23 7.63
CA ASN A 165 -3.30 -18.26 8.63
C ASN A 165 -3.90 -19.52 7.97
N LYS A 166 -4.19 -20.55 8.76
CA LYS A 166 -4.71 -21.83 8.25
C LYS A 166 -6.05 -21.71 7.51
N ASP A 167 -6.87 -20.71 7.87
CA ASP A 167 -8.20 -20.48 7.29
C ASP A 167 -8.16 -19.39 6.19
N LEU A 168 -7.06 -18.64 6.10
CA LEU A 168 -6.81 -17.59 5.14
C LEU A 168 -5.42 -17.75 4.50
N PRO A 169 -5.20 -18.75 3.64
CA PRO A 169 -3.91 -18.91 2.95
C PRO A 169 -3.73 -17.87 1.85
N ILE A 170 -2.51 -17.42 1.61
CA ILE A 170 -2.20 -16.51 0.50
C ILE A 170 -2.53 -17.20 -0.83
N PRO A 171 -3.39 -16.59 -1.70
CA PRO A 171 -3.73 -17.14 -2.99
C PRO A 171 -2.50 -17.38 -3.88
N LYS A 172 -2.48 -18.47 -4.65
CA LYS A 172 -1.36 -18.77 -5.58
C LYS A 172 -1.05 -17.61 -6.53
N ALA A 173 -2.07 -16.87 -6.97
CA ALA A 173 -1.93 -15.69 -7.83
C ALA A 173 -1.12 -14.55 -7.17
N TYR A 174 -0.93 -14.57 -5.86
CA TYR A 174 -0.15 -13.62 -5.07
C TYR A 174 1.22 -14.18 -4.62
N LEU A 175 1.65 -15.29 -5.20
CA LEU A 175 2.93 -15.96 -4.91
C LEU A 175 3.76 -16.25 -6.17
N GLN A 176 3.21 -16.01 -7.36
CA GLN A 176 3.86 -16.33 -8.64
C GLN A 176 4.02 -15.06 -9.47
N GLN A 177 5.22 -14.86 -10.02
CA GLN A 177 5.50 -13.93 -11.12
C GLN A 177 5.25 -14.63 -12.45
#